data_8277f7d977fa89c36edf0e2b519504ea
#
_entry.id   8277f7d977fa89c36edf0e2b519504ea
#
_cell.length_a   1.000
_cell.length_b   1.000
_cell.length_c   1.000
_cell.angle_alpha   90.00
_cell.angle_beta   90.00
_cell.angle_gamma   90.00
#
_symmetry.space_group_name_H-M   'P 1'
#
loop_
_entity.id
_entity.type
_entity.pdbx_description
1 polymer ?
#
loop_
_entity_poly.entity_id
_entity_poly.type
_entity_poly.pdbx_seq_one_letter_code
_entity_poly.pdbx_strand_id
1 'polypeptide(L)' 'MVEFLKREYPSGTRVRLIRMDDSQAPPLGTEGTVTGVDDMGSLLVVWDNGSHLNVIHGVDEVQKLNKDTK' A
#
# COMPACT_ATOMS: atom_id res chain seq x y z
N MET A 1 -8.39 -12.59 -6.70
CA MET A 1 -7.65 -11.74 -5.72
C MET A 1 -7.10 -10.48 -6.34
N VAL A 2 -6.39 -10.59 -7.45
CA VAL A 2 -5.81 -9.41 -8.10
C VAL A 2 -6.90 -8.44 -8.53
N GLU A 3 -7.98 -8.93 -9.09
CA GLU A 3 -9.07 -8.07 -9.52
C GLU A 3 -9.69 -7.33 -8.33
N PHE A 4 -9.84 -8.01 -7.20
CA PHE A 4 -10.36 -7.39 -6.00
C PHE A 4 -9.42 -6.27 -5.54
N LEU A 5 -8.11 -6.53 -5.54
CA LEU A 5 -7.15 -5.52 -5.09
C LEU A 5 -7.12 -4.32 -6.03
N LYS A 6 -7.23 -4.54 -7.33
CA LYS A 6 -7.26 -3.44 -8.29
C LYS A 6 -8.49 -2.56 -8.08
N ARG A 7 -9.60 -3.18 -7.68
CA ARG A 7 -10.82 -2.43 -7.43
C ARG A 7 -10.74 -1.64 -6.14
N GLU A 8 -10.16 -2.25 -5.10
CA GLU A 8 -10.08 -1.62 -3.78
C GLU A 8 -8.95 -0.60 -3.69
N TYR A 9 -7.88 -0.80 -4.46
CA TYR A 9 -6.71 0.06 -4.40
C TYR A 9 -6.30 0.49 -5.81
N PRO A 10 -7.13 1.28 -6.47
CA PRO A 10 -6.73 1.76 -7.80
C PRO A 10 -5.50 2.65 -7.70
N SER A 11 -4.78 2.77 -8.80
CA SER A 11 -3.60 3.61 -8.87
C SER A 11 -3.93 5.01 -8.36
N GLY A 12 -3.10 5.54 -7.49
CA GLY A 12 -3.31 6.84 -6.88
C GLY A 12 -3.92 6.77 -5.48
N THR A 13 -4.33 5.59 -5.03
CA THR A 13 -4.89 5.41 -3.69
C THR A 13 -3.82 5.71 -2.65
N ARG A 14 -4.17 6.51 -1.65
CA ARG A 14 -3.25 6.81 -0.56
C ARG A 14 -3.47 5.80 0.56
N VAL A 15 -2.38 5.34 1.16
CA VAL A 15 -2.43 4.36 2.25
C VAL A 15 -1.46 4.78 3.35
N ARG A 16 -1.70 4.25 4.53
CA ARG A 16 -0.80 4.44 5.68
C ARG A 16 -0.35 3.07 6.15
N LEU A 17 0.92 2.91 6.41
CA LEU A 17 1.48 1.61 6.83
C LEU A 17 1.09 1.33 8.27
N ILE A 18 0.41 0.19 8.49
CA ILE A 18 -0.01 -0.23 9.81
C ILE A 18 0.91 -1.32 10.34
N ARG A 19 1.29 -2.28 9.50
CA ARG A 19 2.16 -3.37 9.95
C ARG A 19 2.94 -3.94 8.78
N MET A 20 4.22 -4.08 8.93
CA MET A 20 5.06 -4.75 7.95
C MET A 20 6.29 -5.26 8.69
N ASP A 21 6.47 -6.59 8.70
CA ASP A 21 7.54 -7.20 9.45
C ASP A 21 8.70 -7.45 8.51
N ASP A 22 9.36 -6.41 8.08
CA ASP A 22 10.44 -6.47 7.13
C ASP A 22 11.47 -5.44 7.57
N SER A 23 12.73 -5.81 7.57
CA SER A 23 13.79 -4.92 8.02
C SER A 23 13.92 -3.68 7.15
N GLN A 24 13.40 -3.73 5.92
CA GLN A 24 13.45 -2.59 5.01
C GLN A 24 12.17 -1.76 5.06
N ALA A 25 11.25 -2.10 5.95
CA ALA A 25 9.96 -1.42 6.00
C ALA A 25 10.12 0.05 6.39
N PRO A 26 9.33 0.95 5.82
CA PRO A 26 9.31 2.32 6.31
C PRO A 26 8.77 2.33 7.75
N PRO A 27 8.97 3.40 8.50
CA PRO A 27 8.40 3.46 9.85
C PRO A 27 6.89 3.31 9.79
N LEU A 28 6.31 2.67 10.80
CA LEU A 28 4.86 2.52 10.86
C LEU A 28 4.23 3.90 10.87
N GLY A 29 3.14 4.05 10.19
CA GLY A 29 2.47 5.34 10.03
C GLY A 29 2.91 6.12 8.81
N THR A 30 3.94 5.65 8.09
CA THR A 30 4.36 6.29 6.85
C THR A 30 3.25 6.16 5.82
N GLU A 31 2.99 7.22 5.09
CA GLU A 31 1.98 7.20 4.04
C GLU A 31 2.63 6.97 2.70
N GLY A 32 1.85 6.48 1.77
CA GLY A 32 2.34 6.22 0.43
C GLY A 32 1.21 6.22 -0.58
N THR A 33 1.58 6.04 -1.83
CA THR A 33 0.63 6.02 -2.95
C THR A 33 0.74 4.68 -3.67
N VAL A 34 -0.41 4.03 -3.83
CA VAL A 34 -0.46 2.80 -4.60
C VAL A 34 -0.31 3.15 -6.08
N THR A 35 0.59 2.50 -6.78
CA THR A 35 0.78 2.73 -8.20
C THR A 35 0.24 1.57 -9.04
N GLY A 36 -0.09 0.46 -8.42
CA GLY A 36 -0.65 -0.69 -9.13
C GLY A 36 -0.72 -1.90 -8.24
N VAL A 37 -1.09 -3.02 -8.83
CA VAL A 37 -1.16 -4.32 -8.17
C VAL A 37 -0.48 -5.31 -9.08
N ASP A 38 0.41 -6.13 -8.53
CA ASP A 38 1.10 -7.11 -9.37
C ASP A 38 0.30 -8.42 -9.43
N ASP A 39 0.78 -9.35 -10.24
CA ASP A 39 0.06 -10.60 -10.46
C ASP A 39 0.10 -11.51 -9.25
N MET A 40 0.94 -11.25 -8.30
CA MET A 40 1.05 -12.07 -7.11
C MET A 40 0.18 -11.55 -5.99
N GLY A 41 -0.56 -10.49 -6.21
CA GLY A 41 -1.46 -9.96 -5.20
C GLY A 41 -0.79 -8.99 -4.25
N SER A 42 0.26 -8.32 -4.68
CA SER A 42 0.92 -7.30 -3.87
C SER A 42 0.55 -5.91 -4.36
N LEU A 43 0.46 -4.97 -3.45
CA LEU A 43 0.26 -3.58 -3.83
C LEU A 43 1.63 -2.97 -4.11
N LEU A 44 1.76 -2.32 -5.24
CA LEU A 44 2.97 -1.60 -5.58
C LEU A 44 2.82 -0.21 -5.01
N VAL A 45 3.66 0.16 -4.06
CA VAL A 45 3.52 1.40 -3.32
C VAL A 45 4.79 2.22 -3.37
N VAL A 46 4.65 3.51 -3.62
CA VAL A 46 5.74 4.46 -3.47
C VAL A 46 5.47 5.19 -2.16
N TRP A 47 6.33 4.97 -1.18
CA TRP A 47 6.17 5.54 0.15
C TRP A 47 6.72 6.97 0.16
N ASP A 48 6.13 7.83 0.97
CA ASP A 48 6.52 9.24 0.99
C ASP A 48 7.95 9.45 1.46
N ASN A 49 8.54 8.47 2.11
CA ASN A 49 9.94 8.56 2.53
C ASN A 49 10.91 8.11 1.43
N GLY A 50 10.41 7.84 0.22
CA GLY A 50 11.24 7.44 -0.91
C GLY A 50 11.38 5.95 -1.11
N SER A 51 10.85 5.15 -0.19
CA SER A 51 10.91 3.69 -0.32
C SER A 51 9.90 3.20 -1.34
N HIS A 52 10.20 2.07 -1.99
CA HIS A 52 9.31 1.48 -2.98
C HIS A 52 8.91 0.06 -2.58
N LEU A 53 8.86 -0.24 -1.30
CA LEU A 53 8.58 -1.58 -0.84
C LEU A 53 7.11 -1.94 -1.02
N ASN A 54 6.85 -3.09 -1.60
CA ASN A 54 5.49 -3.53 -1.90
C ASN A 54 4.80 -4.07 -0.65
N VAL A 55 3.47 -4.03 -0.65
CA VAL A 55 2.65 -4.53 0.46
C VAL A 55 2.03 -5.86 0.02
N ILE A 56 2.26 -6.92 0.78
CA ILE A 56 1.73 -8.24 0.47
C ILE A 56 0.41 -8.38 1.18
N HIS A 57 -0.66 -8.48 0.41
CA HIS A 57 -2.01 -8.58 0.96
C HIS A 57 -2.12 -9.84 1.81
N GLY A 58 -2.63 -9.69 3.02
CA GLY A 58 -2.77 -10.82 3.94
C GLY A 58 -1.57 -11.03 4.83
N VAL A 59 -0.44 -10.40 4.54
CA VAL A 59 0.76 -10.50 5.36
C VAL A 59 1.06 -9.15 5.98
N ASP A 60 1.11 -8.11 5.15
CA ASP A 60 1.33 -6.75 5.60
C ASP A 60 0.00 -6.03 5.72
N GLU A 61 -0.06 -4.98 6.48
CA GLU A 61 -1.31 -4.29 6.69
C GLU A 61 -1.17 -2.79 6.44
N VAL A 62 -2.07 -2.24 5.64
CA VAL A 62 -2.14 -0.81 5.40
C VAL A 62 -3.58 -0.35 5.61
N GLN A 63 -3.73 0.93 5.90
CA GLN A 63 -5.04 1.55 6.02
C GLN A 63 -5.23 2.45 4.81
N LYS A 64 -6.30 2.25 4.08
CA LYS A 64 -6.62 3.11 2.95
C LYS A 64 -7.07 4.45 3.49
N LEU A 65 -6.49 5.53 2.99
CA LEU A 65 -6.83 6.86 3.42
C LEU A 65 -7.91 7.43 2.52
N ASN A 66 -8.91 8.05 3.15
CA ASN A 66 -10.00 8.65 2.42
C ASN A 66 -9.65 10.07 2.12
N LYS A 67 -9.17 10.36 0.95
CA LYS A 67 -8.81 11.70 0.59
C LYS A 67 -9.93 12.52 0.10
N ASP A 68 -11.12 12.05 0.04
CA ASP A 68 -12.21 12.80 -0.38
C ASP A 68 -12.97 13.32 0.65
N THR A 69 -12.46 13.79 1.53
CA THR A 69 -13.18 14.31 2.62
C THR A 69 -13.83 15.51 2.27
N LYS A 70 -14.28 15.70 1.97
CA LYS A 70 -14.66 16.84 1.69
C LYS A 70 -15.58 16.94 1.76
#